data_4a40b72904760d2d3275800aea0fa5be
#
_entry.id   4a40b72904760d2d3275800aea0fa5be
#
_cell.length_a   1.000
_cell.length_b   1.000
_cell.length_c   1.000
_cell.angle_alpha   90.00
_cell.angle_beta   90.00
_cell.angle_gamma   90.00
#
_symmetry.space_group_name_H-M   'P 1'
#
loop_
_entity.id
_entity.type
_entity.pdbx_description
1 polymer ?
#
loop_
_entity_poly.entity_id
_entity_poly.type
_entity_poly.pdbx_seq_one_letter_code
_entity_poly.pdbx_strand_id
1 'polypeptide(L)'
;MILEVKKLQKVYGDKTVVNIEDLQIAAGETVGLVGNNGAGKTTFFRMLLDLIRPTSGEVLSKGENVMQNDNWKNYTASFLDEGFLIDYLTPEEYFVFIGSLHNLSVADVSAYLNQYGEFFNGEILNSGKYIRDFSKGNQVKVGIAAALMQKPEILILDEPFANLDPTTQIRLKNLLKAQAGNMTTFISSHDLNHVTDVCNRIVLVEKGQVIKDFKTDENTLKELESYFSA
;
A
#
# COMPACT_ATOMS: atom_id res chain seq x y z
N MET A 1 16.57 10.74 -0.86
CA MET A 1 15.17 10.31 -0.57
C MET A 1 14.73 9.32 -1.63
N ILE A 2 13.89 8.35 -1.25
CA ILE A 2 13.31 7.42 -2.24
C ILE A 2 12.04 7.99 -2.84
N LEU A 3 11.30 8.80 -2.06
CA LEU A 3 10.09 9.48 -2.51
C LEU A 3 10.03 10.88 -1.90
N GLU A 4 9.70 11.88 -2.73
CA GLU A 4 9.54 13.28 -2.31
C GLU A 4 8.24 13.83 -2.89
N VAL A 5 7.52 14.58 -2.09
CA VAL A 5 6.29 15.28 -2.45
C VAL A 5 6.51 16.76 -2.24
N LYS A 6 6.24 17.58 -3.26
CA LYS A 6 6.49 19.04 -3.22
C LYS A 6 5.26 19.79 -3.65
N LYS A 7 4.69 20.59 -2.76
CA LYS A 7 3.52 21.48 -2.98
C LYS A 7 2.37 20.77 -3.66
N LEU A 8 2.16 19.48 -3.29
CA LEU A 8 1.21 18.61 -3.94
C LEU A 8 -0.22 18.97 -3.55
N GLN A 9 -1.02 19.36 -4.55
CA GLN A 9 -2.41 19.71 -4.33
C GLN A 9 -3.35 18.96 -5.27
N LYS A 10 -4.51 18.56 -4.76
CA LYS A 10 -5.62 18.04 -5.54
C LYS A 10 -6.91 18.74 -5.16
N VAL A 11 -7.53 19.36 -6.17
CA VAL A 11 -8.82 20.05 -6.04
C VAL A 11 -9.82 19.40 -6.97
N TYR A 12 -11.04 19.16 -6.48
CA TYR A 12 -12.20 18.74 -7.26
C TYR A 12 -13.33 19.76 -7.09
N GLY A 13 -13.66 20.48 -8.16
CA GLY A 13 -14.55 21.64 -8.08
C GLY A 13 -13.96 22.66 -7.10
N ASP A 14 -14.72 23.00 -6.06
CA ASP A 14 -14.28 23.97 -5.03
C ASP A 14 -13.63 23.30 -3.81
N LYS A 15 -13.52 21.95 -3.80
CA LYS A 15 -13.02 21.20 -2.66
C LYS A 15 -11.55 20.80 -2.83
N THR A 16 -10.67 21.30 -1.98
CA THR A 16 -9.31 20.80 -1.84
C THR A 16 -9.34 19.49 -1.05
N VAL A 17 -8.88 18.41 -1.67
CA VAL A 17 -8.87 17.06 -1.08
C VAL A 17 -7.49 16.67 -0.56
N VAL A 18 -6.42 17.16 -1.20
CA VAL A 18 -5.04 17.01 -0.74
C VAL A 18 -4.31 18.34 -0.91
N ASN A 19 -3.55 18.72 0.11
CA ASN A 19 -2.68 19.90 0.12
C ASN A 19 -1.48 19.65 1.04
N ILE A 20 -0.44 19.02 0.50
CA ILE A 20 0.78 18.63 1.21
C ILE A 20 1.94 19.48 0.68
N GLU A 21 2.49 20.34 1.54
CA GLU A 21 3.55 21.28 1.17
C GLU A 21 4.87 20.56 0.90
N ASP A 22 5.29 19.70 1.83
CA ASP A 22 6.50 18.88 1.71
C ASP A 22 6.31 17.56 2.46
N LEU A 23 6.75 16.47 1.86
CA LEU A 23 6.86 15.18 2.53
C LEU A 23 8.00 14.39 1.88
N GLN A 24 8.97 13.98 2.70
CA GLN A 24 10.16 13.27 2.24
C GLN A 24 10.25 11.92 2.93
N ILE A 25 10.44 10.86 2.16
CA ILE A 25 10.51 9.48 2.63
C ILE A 25 11.89 8.91 2.31
N ALA A 26 12.55 8.38 3.33
CA ALA A 26 13.82 7.69 3.15
C ALA A 26 13.59 6.22 2.72
N ALA A 27 14.60 5.64 2.06
CA ALA A 27 14.56 4.21 1.75
C ALA A 27 14.52 3.36 3.02
N GLY A 28 13.70 2.29 3.00
CA GLY A 28 13.55 1.36 4.11
C GLY A 28 12.59 1.82 5.22
N GLU A 29 11.98 3.01 5.11
CA GLU A 29 10.93 3.42 6.05
C GLU A 29 9.63 2.64 5.80
N THR A 30 8.95 2.30 6.90
CA THR A 30 7.57 1.81 6.87
C THR A 30 6.67 2.90 7.44
N VAL A 31 5.93 3.57 6.57
CA VAL A 31 5.15 4.78 6.87
C VAL A 31 3.67 4.45 6.99
N GLY A 32 3.09 4.73 8.14
CA GLY A 32 1.64 4.67 8.36
C GLY A 32 0.99 6.00 8.02
N LEU A 33 0.12 6.02 7.02
CA LEU A 33 -0.69 7.19 6.66
C LEU A 33 -2.03 7.09 7.40
N VAL A 34 -2.19 7.87 8.46
CA VAL A 34 -3.32 7.78 9.39
C VAL A 34 -4.24 8.98 9.21
N GLY A 35 -5.54 8.77 9.33
CA GLY A 35 -6.55 9.82 9.25
C GLY A 35 -7.94 9.25 9.04
N ASN A 36 -8.96 10.05 9.38
CA ASN A 36 -10.37 9.67 9.22
C ASN A 36 -10.73 9.37 7.76
N ASN A 37 -11.87 8.70 7.55
CA ASN A 37 -12.43 8.51 6.22
C ASN A 37 -12.66 9.86 5.55
N GLY A 38 -12.21 9.98 4.30
CA GLY A 38 -12.27 11.25 3.56
C GLY A 38 -11.12 12.23 3.86
N ALA A 39 -10.12 11.87 4.68
CA ALA A 39 -8.96 12.70 4.93
C ALA A 39 -8.04 12.93 3.71
N GLY A 40 -8.23 12.17 2.62
CA GLY A 40 -7.45 12.31 1.39
C GLY A 40 -6.42 11.20 1.15
N LYS A 41 -6.31 10.19 2.02
CA LYS A 41 -5.31 9.12 1.97
C LYS A 41 -5.26 8.40 0.60
N THR A 42 -6.37 7.83 0.16
CA THR A 42 -6.46 7.14 -1.14
C THR A 42 -6.16 8.08 -2.32
N THR A 43 -6.64 9.34 -2.25
CA THR A 43 -6.34 10.35 -3.29
C THR A 43 -4.84 10.64 -3.34
N PHE A 44 -4.20 10.74 -2.19
CA PHE A 44 -2.75 10.91 -2.09
C PHE A 44 -2.01 9.73 -2.70
N PHE A 45 -2.36 8.48 -2.34
CA PHE A 45 -1.74 7.28 -2.93
C PHE A 45 -1.93 7.20 -4.44
N ARG A 46 -3.11 7.56 -4.95
CA ARG A 46 -3.36 7.61 -6.39
C ARG A 46 -2.48 8.63 -7.12
N MET A 47 -2.13 9.75 -6.47
CA MET A 47 -1.18 10.72 -7.04
C MET A 47 0.27 10.22 -6.99
N LEU A 48 0.68 9.50 -5.92
CA LEU A 48 2.00 8.88 -5.85
C LEU A 48 2.23 7.88 -6.99
N LEU A 49 1.16 7.21 -7.42
CA LEU A 49 1.15 6.18 -8.47
C LEU A 49 0.78 6.73 -9.86
N ASP A 50 0.71 8.04 -10.03
CA ASP A 50 0.29 8.71 -11.28
C ASP A 50 -1.05 8.18 -11.85
N LEU A 51 -1.92 7.59 -11.01
CA LEU A 51 -3.26 7.16 -11.39
C LEU A 51 -4.22 8.35 -11.56
N ILE A 52 -3.94 9.45 -10.87
CA ILE A 52 -4.63 10.73 -11.03
C ILE A 52 -3.63 11.86 -11.04
N ARG A 53 -3.84 12.86 -11.89
CA ARG A 53 -2.97 14.04 -11.96
C ARG A 53 -3.25 14.99 -10.80
N PRO A 54 -2.22 15.54 -10.13
CA PRO A 54 -2.39 16.62 -9.18
C PRO A 54 -2.90 17.88 -9.89
N THR A 55 -3.51 18.79 -9.15
CA THR A 55 -3.88 20.13 -9.61
C THR A 55 -2.65 21.03 -9.68
N SER A 56 -1.72 20.86 -8.73
CA SER A 56 -0.40 21.52 -8.70
C SER A 56 0.58 20.69 -7.89
N GLY A 57 1.87 21.05 -7.97
CA GLY A 57 2.95 20.34 -7.30
C GLY A 57 3.39 19.09 -8.04
N GLU A 58 4.25 18.31 -7.39
CA GLU A 58 4.86 17.13 -8.00
C GLU A 58 5.18 16.06 -7.00
N VAL A 59 5.32 14.84 -7.52
CA VAL A 59 5.87 13.67 -6.82
C VAL A 59 7.14 13.25 -7.52
N LEU A 60 8.22 13.12 -6.77
CA LEU A 60 9.49 12.60 -7.26
C LEU A 60 9.75 11.23 -6.64
N SER A 61 10.06 10.24 -7.48
CA SER A 61 10.54 8.93 -7.06
C SER A 61 12.00 8.78 -7.49
N LYS A 62 12.91 8.58 -6.52
CA LYS A 62 14.36 8.59 -6.74
C LYS A 62 14.87 9.83 -7.49
N GLY A 63 14.24 10.99 -7.22
CA GLY A 63 14.57 12.27 -7.84
C GLY A 63 13.95 12.53 -9.22
N GLU A 64 13.23 11.57 -9.80
CA GLU A 64 12.55 11.69 -11.09
C GLU A 64 11.04 11.89 -10.89
N ASN A 65 10.46 12.82 -11.67
CA ASN A 65 9.03 13.11 -11.59
C ASN A 65 8.21 11.95 -12.16
N VAL A 66 7.31 11.38 -11.35
CA VAL A 66 6.50 10.20 -11.71
C VAL A 66 5.57 10.43 -12.90
N MET A 67 5.23 11.70 -13.19
CA MET A 67 4.39 12.09 -14.32
C MET A 67 5.14 12.20 -15.65
N GLN A 68 6.48 12.23 -15.60
CA GLN A 68 7.35 12.50 -16.77
C GLN A 68 8.03 11.26 -17.30
N ASN A 69 8.13 10.21 -16.50
CA ASN A 69 8.72 8.92 -16.89
C ASN A 69 8.05 7.75 -16.15
N ASP A 70 8.26 6.55 -16.68
CA ASP A 70 7.67 5.31 -16.15
C ASP A 70 8.67 4.44 -15.37
N ASN A 71 9.92 4.91 -15.15
CA ASN A 71 10.97 4.13 -14.50
C ASN A 71 10.56 3.63 -13.11
N TRP A 72 9.81 4.46 -12.37
CA TRP A 72 9.33 4.14 -11.03
C TRP A 72 8.45 2.89 -10.98
N LYS A 73 7.77 2.51 -12.08
CA LYS A 73 6.92 1.32 -12.17
C LYS A 73 7.72 0.02 -12.04
N ASN A 74 9.03 0.06 -12.36
CA ASN A 74 9.90 -1.13 -12.29
C ASN A 74 10.27 -1.53 -10.86
N TYR A 75 10.13 -0.61 -9.89
CA TYR A 75 10.51 -0.85 -8.50
C TYR A 75 9.43 -0.46 -7.49
N THR A 76 8.24 -0.10 -7.98
CA THR A 76 7.08 0.26 -7.14
C THR A 76 5.95 -0.70 -7.40
N ALA A 77 5.37 -1.24 -6.33
CA ALA A 77 4.14 -2.02 -6.39
C ALA A 77 3.08 -1.42 -5.49
N SER A 78 1.83 -1.73 -5.78
CA SER A 78 0.73 -1.26 -4.95
C SER A 78 -0.44 -2.24 -4.93
N PHE A 79 -1.21 -2.18 -3.85
CA PHE A 79 -2.56 -2.72 -3.79
C PHE A 79 -3.45 -1.68 -3.11
N LEU A 80 -4.35 -1.05 -3.87
CA LEU A 80 -5.22 0.00 -3.37
C LEU A 80 -6.62 -0.52 -3.05
N ASP A 81 -7.19 -1.32 -3.94
CA ASP A 81 -8.48 -1.98 -3.74
C ASP A 81 -8.65 -3.17 -4.71
N GLU A 82 -9.69 -3.96 -4.49
CA GLU A 82 -9.95 -5.16 -5.30
C GLU A 82 -10.35 -4.85 -6.75
N GLY A 83 -10.80 -3.61 -7.02
CA GLY A 83 -11.16 -3.16 -8.37
C GLY A 83 -9.98 -3.12 -9.35
N PHE A 84 -8.75 -3.19 -8.84
CA PHE A 84 -7.54 -3.32 -9.66
C PHE A 84 -7.17 -4.76 -10.02
N LEU A 85 -7.86 -5.76 -9.47
CA LEU A 85 -7.63 -7.16 -9.84
C LEU A 85 -8.30 -7.50 -11.16
N ILE A 86 -7.69 -8.38 -11.94
CA ILE A 86 -8.34 -8.99 -13.12
C ILE A 86 -9.23 -10.12 -12.61
N ASP A 87 -10.42 -9.77 -12.20
CA ASP A 87 -11.31 -10.58 -11.36
C ASP A 87 -11.94 -11.79 -12.07
N TYR A 88 -11.89 -11.83 -13.40
CA TYR A 88 -12.34 -12.96 -14.23
C TYR A 88 -11.24 -14.01 -14.48
N LEU A 89 -10.05 -13.86 -13.90
CA LEU A 89 -9.01 -14.89 -13.87
C LEU A 89 -9.11 -15.71 -12.58
N THR A 90 -8.60 -16.95 -12.62
CA THR A 90 -8.27 -17.67 -11.38
C THR A 90 -7.03 -17.05 -10.73
N PRO A 91 -6.78 -17.25 -9.43
CA PRO A 91 -5.56 -16.75 -8.79
C PRO A 91 -4.29 -17.20 -9.49
N GLU A 92 -4.20 -18.46 -9.92
CA GLU A 92 -3.04 -19.00 -10.62
C GLU A 92 -2.80 -18.29 -11.96
N GLU A 93 -3.85 -18.09 -12.75
CA GLU A 93 -3.78 -17.36 -14.03
C GLU A 93 -3.33 -15.92 -13.79
N TYR A 94 -3.88 -15.27 -12.77
CA TYR A 94 -3.53 -13.91 -12.40
C TYR A 94 -2.05 -13.80 -11.96
N PHE A 95 -1.58 -14.70 -11.10
CA PHE A 95 -0.18 -14.72 -10.68
C PHE A 95 0.79 -14.99 -11.84
N VAL A 96 0.44 -15.91 -12.75
CA VAL A 96 1.23 -16.17 -13.96
C VAL A 96 1.25 -14.94 -14.87
N PHE A 97 0.11 -14.27 -15.03
CA PHE A 97 0.02 -13.03 -15.80
C PHE A 97 0.93 -11.94 -15.20
N ILE A 98 0.81 -11.64 -13.90
CA ILE A 98 1.66 -10.65 -13.22
C ILE A 98 3.14 -11.04 -13.31
N GLY A 99 3.47 -12.32 -13.05
CA GLY A 99 4.85 -12.81 -13.16
C GLY A 99 5.44 -12.60 -14.56
N SER A 100 4.62 -12.81 -15.60
CA SER A 100 5.07 -12.60 -16.99
C SER A 100 5.47 -11.17 -17.31
N LEU A 101 4.80 -10.17 -16.67
CA LEU A 101 5.16 -8.76 -16.80
C LEU A 101 6.54 -8.44 -16.19
N HIS A 102 7.01 -9.29 -15.28
CA HIS A 102 8.31 -9.17 -14.60
C HIS A 102 9.32 -10.23 -15.06
N ASN A 103 9.10 -10.86 -16.24
CA ASN A 103 9.96 -11.88 -16.81
C ASN A 103 10.15 -13.13 -15.93
N LEU A 104 9.19 -13.44 -15.04
CA LEU A 104 9.20 -14.66 -14.25
C LEU A 104 8.62 -15.82 -15.06
N SER A 105 9.26 -16.97 -14.99
CA SER A 105 8.70 -18.21 -15.54
C SER A 105 7.56 -18.75 -14.67
N VAL A 106 6.74 -19.64 -15.21
CA VAL A 106 5.69 -20.34 -14.45
C VAL A 106 6.28 -21.09 -13.24
N ALA A 107 7.50 -21.64 -13.38
CA ALA A 107 8.20 -22.32 -12.30
C ALA A 107 8.59 -21.33 -11.18
N ASP A 108 9.08 -20.13 -11.54
CA ASP A 108 9.40 -19.07 -10.58
C ASP A 108 8.16 -18.62 -9.82
N VAL A 109 7.03 -18.41 -10.52
CA VAL A 109 5.75 -18.06 -9.93
C VAL A 109 5.29 -19.15 -8.96
N SER A 110 5.36 -20.42 -9.35
CA SER A 110 4.99 -21.53 -8.47
C SER A 110 5.86 -21.61 -7.21
N ALA A 111 7.18 -21.45 -7.36
CA ALA A 111 8.12 -21.41 -6.23
C ALA A 111 7.84 -20.22 -5.30
N TYR A 112 7.49 -19.06 -5.85
CA TYR A 112 7.08 -17.88 -5.10
C TYR A 112 5.81 -18.15 -4.28
N LEU A 113 4.76 -18.69 -4.91
CA LEU A 113 3.47 -18.93 -4.27
C LEU A 113 3.54 -19.94 -3.12
N ASN A 114 4.46 -20.92 -3.19
CA ASN A 114 4.70 -21.87 -2.11
C ASN A 114 5.10 -21.19 -0.78
N GLN A 115 5.72 -19.99 -0.84
CA GLN A 115 6.10 -19.22 0.35
C GLN A 115 4.89 -18.58 1.06
N TYR A 116 3.75 -18.46 0.36
CA TYR A 116 2.52 -17.84 0.87
C TYR A 116 1.47 -18.84 1.34
N GLY A 117 1.82 -20.14 1.45
CA GLY A 117 0.89 -21.18 1.84
C GLY A 117 0.14 -20.88 3.16
N GLU A 118 0.84 -20.42 4.18
CA GLU A 118 0.23 -19.99 5.44
C GLU A 118 -0.64 -18.75 5.28
N PHE A 119 -0.20 -17.76 4.51
CA PHE A 119 -0.96 -16.53 4.26
C PHE A 119 -2.26 -16.81 3.52
N PHE A 120 -2.24 -17.72 2.56
CA PHE A 120 -3.42 -18.13 1.80
C PHE A 120 -4.33 -19.10 2.57
N ASN A 121 -3.84 -19.74 3.63
CA ASN A 121 -4.61 -20.66 4.48
C ASN A 121 -5.29 -21.82 3.73
N GLY A 122 -4.75 -22.23 2.56
CA GLY A 122 -5.34 -23.26 1.71
C GLY A 122 -6.64 -22.87 1.01
N GLU A 123 -7.04 -21.59 1.05
CA GLU A 123 -8.34 -21.13 0.56
C GLU A 123 -8.28 -20.57 -0.89
N ILE A 124 -7.10 -20.26 -1.40
CA ILE A 124 -6.92 -19.48 -2.64
C ILE A 124 -6.48 -20.38 -3.79
N LEU A 125 -5.33 -21.05 -3.64
CA LEU A 125 -4.77 -21.85 -4.71
C LEU A 125 -5.51 -23.18 -4.91
N ASN A 126 -5.56 -23.67 -6.15
CA ASN A 126 -6.20 -24.92 -6.56
C ASN A 126 -7.72 -24.98 -6.27
N SER A 127 -8.37 -23.85 -6.10
CA SER A 127 -9.81 -23.79 -5.83
C SER A 127 -10.66 -23.88 -7.10
N GLY A 128 -10.09 -23.58 -8.28
CA GLY A 128 -10.79 -23.50 -9.56
C GLY A 128 -11.77 -22.33 -9.67
N LYS A 129 -11.77 -21.41 -8.70
CA LYS A 129 -12.66 -20.23 -8.67
C LYS A 129 -12.00 -19.04 -9.34
N TYR A 130 -12.83 -18.17 -9.93
CA TYR A 130 -12.38 -16.84 -10.35
C TYR A 130 -12.17 -15.92 -9.15
N ILE A 131 -11.29 -14.92 -9.28
CA ILE A 131 -10.99 -13.96 -8.21
C ILE A 131 -12.26 -13.27 -7.71
N ARG A 132 -13.20 -12.93 -8.60
CA ARG A 132 -14.49 -12.31 -8.22
C ARG A 132 -15.35 -13.16 -7.31
N ASP A 133 -15.17 -14.48 -7.30
CA ASP A 133 -15.98 -15.43 -6.53
C ASP A 133 -15.43 -15.65 -5.10
N PHE A 134 -14.30 -15.04 -4.77
CA PHE A 134 -13.71 -15.05 -3.43
C PHE A 134 -14.29 -13.98 -2.53
N SER A 135 -14.19 -14.19 -1.21
CA SER A 135 -14.43 -13.14 -0.23
C SER A 135 -13.49 -11.96 -0.45
N LYS A 136 -13.90 -10.76 -0.01
CA LYS A 136 -13.05 -9.56 -0.07
C LYS A 136 -11.68 -9.78 0.57
N GLY A 137 -11.63 -10.46 1.72
CA GLY A 137 -10.38 -10.79 2.39
C GLY A 137 -9.46 -11.67 1.52
N ASN A 138 -10.00 -12.66 0.81
CA ASN A 138 -9.21 -13.49 -0.09
C ASN A 138 -8.76 -12.74 -1.34
N GLN A 139 -9.56 -11.81 -1.87
CA GLN A 139 -9.16 -10.89 -2.94
C GLN A 139 -7.99 -9.99 -2.48
N VAL A 140 -8.04 -9.46 -1.27
CA VAL A 140 -6.93 -8.69 -0.66
C VAL A 140 -5.66 -9.53 -0.57
N LYS A 141 -5.76 -10.79 -0.11
CA LYS A 141 -4.59 -11.71 -0.07
C LYS A 141 -3.96 -11.90 -1.45
N VAL A 142 -4.78 -12.12 -2.49
CA VAL A 142 -4.30 -12.25 -3.88
C VAL A 142 -3.59 -10.98 -4.33
N GLY A 143 -4.20 -9.81 -4.13
CA GLY A 143 -3.63 -8.53 -4.54
C GLY A 143 -2.30 -8.19 -3.87
N ILE A 144 -2.22 -8.39 -2.54
CA ILE A 144 -0.97 -8.15 -1.79
C ILE A 144 0.14 -9.12 -2.21
N ALA A 145 -0.17 -10.42 -2.36
CA ALA A 145 0.82 -11.38 -2.82
C ALA A 145 1.32 -11.07 -4.23
N ALA A 146 0.44 -10.63 -5.14
CA ALA A 146 0.83 -10.21 -6.48
C ALA A 146 1.72 -8.96 -6.45
N ALA A 147 1.39 -7.96 -5.63
CA ALA A 147 2.20 -6.75 -5.47
C ALA A 147 3.63 -7.06 -4.97
N LEU A 148 3.76 -8.02 -4.06
CA LEU A 148 5.07 -8.42 -3.52
C LEU A 148 5.90 -9.31 -4.47
N MET A 149 5.30 -9.87 -5.51
CA MET A 149 5.97 -10.82 -6.42
C MET A 149 7.17 -10.21 -7.15
N GLN A 150 7.09 -8.96 -7.53
CA GLN A 150 8.20 -8.26 -8.21
C GLN A 150 9.32 -7.82 -7.26
N LYS A 151 9.23 -8.12 -5.95
CA LYS A 151 10.17 -7.67 -4.91
C LYS A 151 10.41 -6.17 -4.98
N PRO A 152 9.37 -5.35 -4.82
CA PRO A 152 9.46 -3.92 -5.02
C PRO A 152 10.37 -3.25 -3.99
N GLU A 153 10.98 -2.12 -4.36
CA GLU A 153 11.65 -1.24 -3.39
C GLU A 153 10.67 -0.31 -2.67
N ILE A 154 9.52 -0.02 -3.33
CA ILE A 154 8.41 0.76 -2.76
C ILE A 154 7.13 -0.05 -2.86
N LEU A 155 6.45 -0.25 -1.73
CA LEU A 155 5.14 -0.89 -1.64
C LEU A 155 4.11 0.09 -1.09
N ILE A 156 2.97 0.25 -1.77
CA ILE A 156 1.87 1.11 -1.33
C ILE A 156 0.62 0.27 -1.12
N LEU A 157 0.10 0.26 0.10
CA LEU A 157 -1.08 -0.51 0.51
C LEU A 157 -2.15 0.42 1.09
N ASP A 158 -3.33 0.44 0.49
CA ASP A 158 -4.46 1.22 1.00
C ASP A 158 -5.40 0.30 1.79
N GLU A 159 -5.52 0.56 3.10
CA GLU A 159 -6.36 -0.21 4.04
C GLU A 159 -6.15 -1.75 3.97
N PRO A 160 -4.91 -2.27 3.95
CA PRO A 160 -4.63 -3.68 3.65
C PRO A 160 -5.14 -4.67 4.70
N PHE A 161 -5.48 -4.19 5.90
CA PHE A 161 -6.00 -5.02 7.00
C PHE A 161 -7.53 -5.11 7.00
N ALA A 162 -8.21 -4.26 6.20
CA ALA A 162 -9.65 -4.30 6.07
C ALA A 162 -10.12 -5.64 5.49
N ASN A 163 -11.25 -6.13 5.96
CA ASN A 163 -11.87 -7.40 5.51
C ASN A 163 -11.04 -8.67 5.75
N LEU A 164 -9.92 -8.59 6.47
CA LEU A 164 -9.13 -9.76 6.88
C LEU A 164 -9.57 -10.26 8.25
N ASP A 165 -9.60 -11.58 8.42
CA ASP A 165 -9.76 -12.20 9.73
C ASP A 165 -8.52 -11.95 10.62
N PRO A 166 -8.66 -12.05 11.97
CA PRO A 166 -7.56 -11.72 12.88
C PRO A 166 -6.28 -12.54 12.64
N THR A 167 -6.40 -13.79 12.25
CA THR A 167 -5.23 -14.64 11.97
C THR A 167 -4.48 -14.16 10.74
N THR A 168 -5.22 -13.81 9.68
CA THR A 168 -4.63 -13.25 8.44
C THR A 168 -4.02 -11.88 8.69
N GLN A 169 -4.63 -11.02 9.52
CA GLN A 169 -4.04 -9.74 9.91
C GLN A 169 -2.68 -9.92 10.59
N ILE A 170 -2.55 -10.88 11.51
CA ILE A 170 -1.28 -11.20 12.18
C ILE A 170 -0.24 -11.67 11.15
N ARG A 171 -0.62 -12.56 10.23
CA ARG A 171 0.27 -13.07 9.18
C ARG A 171 0.75 -11.94 8.26
N LEU A 172 -0.15 -11.04 7.85
CA LEU A 172 0.21 -9.88 7.05
C LEU A 172 1.17 -8.94 7.79
N LYS A 173 0.91 -8.64 9.06
CA LYS A 173 1.82 -7.85 9.90
C LYS A 173 3.22 -8.47 9.95
N ASN A 174 3.33 -9.77 10.19
CA ASN A 174 4.61 -10.48 10.25
C ASN A 174 5.33 -10.42 8.90
N LEU A 175 4.60 -10.57 7.79
CA LEU A 175 5.14 -10.48 6.44
C LEU A 175 5.72 -9.09 6.16
N LEU A 176 5.01 -8.03 6.52
CA LEU A 176 5.46 -6.65 6.34
C LEU A 176 6.65 -6.32 7.25
N LYS A 177 6.62 -6.75 8.53
CA LYS A 177 7.75 -6.58 9.47
C LYS A 177 9.02 -7.27 8.98
N ALA A 178 8.92 -8.43 8.37
CA ALA A 178 10.06 -9.16 7.80
C ALA A 178 10.74 -8.41 6.64
N GLN A 179 10.04 -7.48 6.00
CA GLN A 179 10.58 -6.63 4.92
C GLN A 179 11.09 -5.26 5.42
N ALA A 180 10.89 -4.94 6.69
CA ALA A 180 11.29 -3.65 7.26
C ALA A 180 12.80 -3.41 7.06
N GLY A 181 13.15 -2.19 6.61
CA GLY A 181 14.53 -1.80 6.28
C GLY A 181 14.99 -2.21 4.87
N ASN A 182 14.41 -3.26 4.27
CA ASN A 182 14.75 -3.70 2.91
C ASN A 182 13.82 -3.10 1.85
N MET A 183 12.60 -2.78 2.24
CA MET A 183 11.55 -2.24 1.37
C MET A 183 10.95 -1.00 2.05
N THR A 184 10.68 0.04 1.27
CA THR A 184 9.93 1.20 1.74
C THR A 184 8.44 0.90 1.60
N THR A 185 7.69 1.00 2.69
CA THR A 185 6.27 0.64 2.65
C THR A 185 5.41 1.81 3.10
N PHE A 186 4.34 2.10 2.35
CA PHE A 186 3.26 2.98 2.77
C PHE A 186 2.03 2.16 3.08
N ILE A 187 1.44 2.38 4.24
CA ILE A 187 0.22 1.70 4.68
C ILE A 187 -0.76 2.76 5.14
N SER A 188 -1.92 2.86 4.47
CA SER A 188 -3.01 3.62 5.07
C SER A 188 -3.81 2.73 6.01
N SER A 189 -4.30 3.30 7.09
CA SER A 189 -5.30 2.66 7.94
C SER A 189 -6.05 3.69 8.76
N HIS A 190 -7.30 3.36 9.08
CA HIS A 190 -8.10 4.03 10.10
C HIS A 190 -8.03 3.30 11.46
N ASP A 191 -7.50 2.07 11.50
CA ASP A 191 -7.21 1.36 12.75
C ASP A 191 -5.77 1.64 13.18
N LEU A 192 -5.64 2.36 14.29
CA LEU A 192 -4.38 2.83 14.83
C LEU A 192 -3.46 1.68 15.29
N ASN A 193 -4.05 0.59 15.80
CA ASN A 193 -3.29 -0.57 16.27
C ASN A 193 -2.49 -1.24 15.13
N HIS A 194 -3.06 -1.27 13.92
CA HIS A 194 -2.35 -1.88 12.78
C HIS A 194 -1.11 -1.08 12.40
N VAL A 195 -1.25 0.24 12.29
CA VAL A 195 -0.13 1.10 11.85
C VAL A 195 0.95 1.25 12.91
N THR A 196 0.58 1.38 14.18
CA THR A 196 1.56 1.49 15.28
C THR A 196 2.34 0.20 15.52
N ASP A 197 1.76 -0.95 15.18
CA ASP A 197 2.42 -2.25 15.28
C ASP A 197 3.41 -2.52 14.13
N VAL A 198 3.17 -1.99 12.93
CA VAL A 198 3.96 -2.32 11.72
C VAL A 198 4.86 -1.18 11.28
N CYS A 199 4.43 0.08 11.46
CA CYS A 199 5.12 1.23 10.90
C CYS A 199 6.14 1.82 11.88
N ASN A 200 7.27 2.30 11.35
CA ASN A 200 8.31 3.01 12.14
C ASN A 200 8.17 4.53 12.05
N ARG A 201 7.22 5.03 11.26
CA ARG A 201 6.89 6.44 11.11
C ARG A 201 5.40 6.61 10.83
N ILE A 202 4.78 7.59 11.45
CA ILE A 202 3.37 7.94 11.24
C ILE A 202 3.27 9.33 10.63
N VAL A 203 2.48 9.42 9.57
CA VAL A 203 2.05 10.67 8.95
C VAL A 203 0.55 10.80 9.17
N LEU A 204 0.16 11.72 10.04
CA LEU A 204 -1.23 12.01 10.37
C LEU A 204 -1.79 13.02 9.36
N VAL A 205 -2.87 12.64 8.67
CA VAL A 205 -3.52 13.46 7.65
C VAL A 205 -4.94 13.85 8.08
N GLU A 206 -5.25 15.12 8.04
CA GLU A 206 -6.59 15.66 8.23
C GLU A 206 -6.92 16.68 7.14
N LYS A 207 -8.10 16.54 6.52
CA LYS A 207 -8.58 17.45 5.45
C LYS A 207 -7.54 17.69 4.35
N GLY A 208 -6.80 16.63 4.00
CA GLY A 208 -5.77 16.66 2.95
C GLY A 208 -4.44 17.25 3.34
N GLN A 209 -4.23 17.61 4.60
CA GLN A 209 -2.99 18.20 5.10
C GLN A 209 -2.27 17.26 6.06
N VAL A 210 -0.95 17.27 6.04
CA VAL A 210 -0.13 16.60 7.05
C VAL A 210 -0.16 17.45 8.33
N ILE A 211 -0.74 16.89 9.39
CA ILE A 211 -0.87 17.56 10.70
C ILE A 211 0.29 17.23 11.63
N LYS A 212 0.71 15.97 11.59
CA LYS A 212 1.86 15.48 12.35
C LYS A 212 2.65 14.47 11.51
N ASP A 213 3.95 14.44 11.73
CA ASP A 213 4.89 13.51 11.11
C ASP A 213 5.96 13.17 12.12
N PHE A 214 6.01 11.91 12.57
CA PHE A 214 6.89 11.50 13.67
C PHE A 214 7.25 10.01 13.60
N LYS A 215 8.36 9.63 14.21
CA LYS A 215 8.74 8.22 14.39
C LYS A 215 7.92 7.56 15.47
N THR A 216 7.59 6.29 15.28
CA THR A 216 6.84 5.51 16.28
C THR A 216 7.68 5.19 17.51
N ASP A 217 7.04 5.25 18.66
CA ASP A 217 7.55 4.82 19.97
C ASP A 217 6.45 4.13 20.79
N GLU A 218 6.73 3.79 22.04
CA GLU A 218 5.80 3.10 22.95
C GLU A 218 4.55 3.93 23.28
N ASN A 219 4.57 5.25 23.10
CA ASN A 219 3.48 6.17 23.42
C ASN A 219 2.63 6.52 22.21
N THR A 220 3.09 6.21 21.02
CA THR A 220 2.47 6.61 19.74
C THR A 220 0.99 6.26 19.64
N LEU A 221 0.60 5.06 20.06
CA LEU A 221 -0.81 4.64 20.05
C LEU A 221 -1.67 5.55 20.93
N LYS A 222 -1.23 5.82 22.16
CA LYS A 222 -1.96 6.67 23.11
C LYS A 222 -2.08 8.12 22.62
N GLU A 223 -1.04 8.64 22.00
CA GLU A 223 -1.07 9.99 21.41
C GLU A 223 -2.08 10.10 20.27
N LEU A 224 -2.11 9.09 19.40
CA LEU A 224 -3.08 9.03 18.29
C LEU A 224 -4.52 8.86 18.82
N GLU A 225 -4.75 7.95 19.78
CA GLU A 225 -6.07 7.77 20.41
C GLU A 225 -6.55 9.07 21.06
N SER A 226 -5.68 9.78 21.79
CA SER A 226 -6.01 11.08 22.38
C SER A 226 -6.37 12.11 21.31
N TYR A 227 -5.64 12.15 20.20
CA TYR A 227 -5.93 13.08 19.10
C TYR A 227 -7.30 12.84 18.47
N PHE A 228 -7.66 11.56 18.23
CA PHE A 228 -8.95 11.22 17.58
C PHE A 228 -10.14 11.23 18.53
N SER A 229 -9.91 11.30 19.86
CA SER A 229 -10.95 11.39 20.90
C SER A 229 -11.30 12.82 21.28
N ALA A 230 -10.53 13.81 20.86
CA ALA A 230 -10.71 15.23 21.12
C ALA A 230 -11.61 15.88 20.06
#